data_cd048c39fd5ffdea92c728f4b86e9fb6
#
_entry.id   cd048c39fd5ffdea92c728f4b86e9fb6
#
_cell.length_a   1.000
_cell.length_b   1.000
_cell.length_c   1.000
_cell.angle_alpha   90.00
_cell.angle_beta   90.00
_cell.angle_gamma   90.00
#
_symmetry.space_group_name_H-M   'P 1'
#
loop_
_entity.id
_entity.type
_entity.pdbx_description
1 polymer ?
#
loop_
_entity_poly.entity_id
_entity_poly.type
_entity_poly.pdbx_seq_one_letter_code
_entity_poly.pdbx_strand_id
1 'polypeptide(L)'
;LIVSSPKPIRRRLGGAILILLATAGIAPAAAADLRAPSAGADWYTGAPAQTVDDSWAIAVDGSTSVTSNSSAFGSITVTAPVAGSPTQSGPRVRVEAIAGTYSYPGQAVASRVTGYQEEGSVMAGYEWVWRDAALAGFIGFNARSNQLSIVDPGNPVVGTGVGLRVAANFYANPTDRTMVSAYGSYSTKFNAYYSRVRLGYMVADGVYIGPEALFLGDDFFRQYRIGAHLSGVKFGPVQMSLAAGFVQDRVQGSGYYSSIEARANF
;
A
#
# COMPACT_ATOMS: atom_id res chain seq x y z
N LEU A 1 15.49 -25.20 -50.85
CA LEU A 1 15.67 -24.63 -49.49
C LEU A 1 14.82 -23.39 -49.42
N ILE A 2 13.63 -23.50 -48.80
CA ILE A 2 12.71 -22.38 -48.56
C ILE A 2 12.94 -21.94 -47.12
N VAL A 3 13.53 -20.76 -46.95
CA VAL A 3 13.72 -20.09 -45.64
C VAL A 3 12.42 -19.37 -45.31
N SER A 4 11.68 -19.86 -44.36
CA SER A 4 10.48 -19.19 -43.82
C SER A 4 10.88 -18.07 -42.86
N SER A 5 10.50 -16.85 -43.18
CA SER A 5 10.63 -15.64 -42.37
C SER A 5 9.70 -15.73 -41.15
N PRO A 6 10.16 -15.38 -39.92
CA PRO A 6 9.29 -15.36 -38.74
C PRO A 6 8.34 -14.15 -38.79
N LYS A 7 7.04 -14.41 -38.57
CA LYS A 7 6.00 -13.38 -38.45
C LYS A 7 6.25 -12.48 -37.24
N PRO A 8 6.04 -11.17 -37.34
CA PRO A 8 6.16 -10.27 -36.19
C PRO A 8 5.03 -10.50 -35.21
N ILE A 9 5.39 -10.72 -33.95
CA ILE A 9 4.47 -10.77 -32.82
C ILE A 9 3.88 -9.37 -32.62
N ARG A 10 2.60 -9.21 -32.93
CA ARG A 10 1.85 -8.00 -32.61
C ARG A 10 1.78 -7.85 -31.09
N ARG A 11 2.55 -6.90 -30.54
CA ARG A 11 2.39 -6.41 -29.18
C ARG A 11 1.00 -5.78 -29.05
N ARG A 12 0.10 -6.44 -28.36
CA ARG A 12 -1.08 -5.78 -27.82
C ARG A 12 -0.63 -4.99 -26.58
N LEU A 13 -0.39 -3.70 -26.75
CA LEU A 13 -0.43 -2.73 -25.67
C LEU A 13 -1.91 -2.62 -25.25
N GLY A 14 -2.29 -3.35 -24.24
CA GLY A 14 -3.62 -3.31 -23.66
C GLY A 14 -3.49 -3.28 -22.16
N GLY A 15 -3.41 -2.12 -21.59
CA GLY A 15 -3.39 -1.91 -20.14
C GLY A 15 -3.32 -0.42 -19.86
N ALA A 16 -4.32 0.34 -20.32
CA ALA A 16 -4.54 1.69 -19.83
C ALA A 16 -4.93 1.58 -18.36
N ILE A 17 -4.04 1.96 -17.44
CA ILE A 17 -4.39 2.24 -16.05
C ILE A 17 -5.29 3.47 -16.10
N LEU A 18 -6.60 3.25 -16.03
CA LEU A 18 -7.60 4.30 -15.91
C LEU A 18 -7.52 4.84 -14.48
N ILE A 19 -6.77 5.93 -14.29
CA ILE A 19 -6.86 6.73 -13.06
C ILE A 19 -8.19 7.46 -13.15
N LEU A 20 -9.23 6.90 -12.52
CA LEU A 20 -10.50 7.58 -12.34
C LEU A 20 -10.33 8.64 -11.26
N LEU A 21 -9.98 9.86 -11.66
CA LEU A 21 -10.18 11.04 -10.85
C LEU A 21 -11.68 11.34 -10.86
N ALA A 22 -12.39 10.83 -9.84
CA ALA A 22 -13.75 11.25 -9.58
C ALA A 22 -13.74 12.73 -9.17
N THR A 23 -14.24 13.61 -10.02
CA THR A 23 -14.54 15.00 -9.67
C THR A 23 -15.77 14.99 -8.76
N ALA A 24 -15.56 14.89 -7.45
CA ALA A 24 -16.61 15.13 -6.46
C ALA A 24 -16.88 16.63 -6.39
N GLY A 25 -18.13 17.02 -6.58
CA GLY A 25 -18.59 18.41 -6.50
C GLY A 25 -18.29 19.00 -5.13
N ILE A 26 -17.72 20.20 -5.13
CA ILE A 26 -17.35 20.96 -3.95
C ILE A 26 -18.61 21.55 -3.32
N ALA A 27 -19.05 20.99 -2.19
CA ALA A 27 -20.00 21.64 -1.29
C ALA A 27 -19.22 22.50 -0.27
N PRO A 28 -19.72 23.69 0.14
CA PRO A 28 -19.02 24.57 1.03
C PRO A 28 -18.91 23.98 2.44
N ALA A 29 -17.69 23.95 2.99
CA ALA A 29 -17.39 23.48 4.33
C ALA A 29 -18.01 24.42 5.37
N ALA A 30 -18.88 23.88 6.23
CA ALA A 30 -19.30 24.52 7.46
C ALA A 30 -18.17 24.40 8.52
N ALA A 31 -18.03 25.47 9.33
CA ALA A 31 -16.99 25.56 10.35
C ALA A 31 -17.03 24.40 11.34
N ALA A 32 -15.91 23.69 11.49
CA ALA A 32 -15.76 22.55 12.39
C ALA A 32 -15.57 23.03 13.83
N ASP A 33 -16.40 22.51 14.72
CA ASP A 33 -16.34 22.64 16.17
C ASP A 33 -15.14 21.83 16.70
N LEU A 34 -14.29 22.44 17.55
CA LEU A 34 -13.10 21.84 18.13
C LEU A 34 -13.49 20.85 19.24
N ARG A 35 -13.92 19.64 18.88
CA ARG A 35 -14.08 18.53 19.83
C ARG A 35 -13.01 17.48 19.61
N ALA A 36 -12.60 16.87 20.73
CA ALA A 36 -11.55 15.85 20.81
C ALA A 36 -11.65 14.80 19.69
N PRO A 37 -10.52 14.34 19.10
CA PRO A 37 -10.52 13.42 17.98
C PRO A 37 -11.22 12.12 18.36
N SER A 38 -12.25 11.78 17.60
CA SER A 38 -12.87 10.46 17.68
C SER A 38 -11.89 9.43 17.12
N ALA A 39 -11.69 8.35 17.87
CA ALA A 39 -10.76 7.30 17.51
C ALA A 39 -11.21 6.55 16.25
N GLY A 40 -10.63 6.86 15.17
CA GLY A 40 -10.62 6.09 13.95
C GLY A 40 -9.26 6.35 13.31
N ALA A 41 -8.41 5.34 13.25
CA ALA A 41 -7.06 5.54 12.81
C ALA A 41 -6.95 5.41 11.29
N ASP A 42 -6.22 6.30 10.69
CA ASP A 42 -5.76 6.14 9.33
C ASP A 42 -4.52 5.25 9.31
N TRP A 43 -4.73 3.98 9.07
CA TRP A 43 -3.70 2.95 9.00
C TRP A 43 -2.62 3.19 7.95
N TYR A 44 -3.02 3.82 6.88
CA TYR A 44 -2.21 3.92 5.69
C TYR A 44 -1.29 5.13 5.73
N THR A 45 -1.84 6.28 6.08
CA THR A 45 -1.09 7.54 6.15
C THR A 45 -0.46 7.74 7.51
N GLY A 46 -0.88 6.98 8.54
CA GLY A 46 -0.40 7.11 9.91
C GLY A 46 -0.86 8.41 10.58
N ALA A 47 -1.97 8.96 10.14
CA ALA A 47 -2.56 10.14 10.74
C ALA A 47 -3.82 9.77 11.53
N PRO A 48 -4.19 10.54 12.57
CA PRO A 48 -5.45 10.32 13.28
C PRO A 48 -6.59 10.42 12.27
N ALA A 49 -7.57 9.55 12.41
CA ALA A 49 -8.79 9.68 11.64
C ALA A 49 -9.36 11.08 11.86
N GLN A 50 -9.80 11.66 10.76
CA GLN A 50 -10.52 12.92 10.85
C GLN A 50 -11.70 12.73 11.80
N THR A 51 -12.03 13.74 12.59
CA THR A 51 -13.36 13.89 13.16
C THR A 51 -14.33 13.99 11.99
N VAL A 52 -14.68 12.87 11.44
CA VAL A 52 -15.59 12.76 10.33
C VAL A 52 -16.95 12.55 10.95
N ASP A 53 -17.90 13.34 10.50
CA ASP A 53 -19.29 12.99 10.46
C ASP A 53 -19.40 11.45 10.32
N ASP A 54 -20.11 10.78 11.23
CA ASP A 54 -20.31 9.31 11.26
C ASP A 54 -20.95 8.73 9.98
N SER A 55 -21.03 9.54 8.94
CA SER A 55 -21.74 9.27 7.69
C SER A 55 -20.92 8.61 6.58
N TRP A 56 -19.59 8.48 6.73
CA TRP A 56 -18.82 7.82 5.67
C TRP A 56 -19.03 6.29 5.67
N ALA A 57 -19.16 5.72 4.48
CA ALA A 57 -19.41 4.30 4.31
C ALA A 57 -18.18 3.51 3.88
N ILE A 58 -17.20 4.16 3.24
CA ILE A 58 -16.00 3.51 2.72
C ILE A 58 -14.76 4.40 2.88
N ALA A 59 -13.64 3.78 3.16
CA ALA A 59 -12.32 4.40 3.07
C ALA A 59 -11.60 3.88 1.81
N VAL A 60 -11.04 4.80 1.04
CA VAL A 60 -10.24 4.48 -0.14
C VAL A 60 -8.81 4.98 0.09
N ASP A 61 -7.86 4.07 0.06
CA ASP A 61 -6.43 4.33 0.19
C ASP A 61 -5.74 4.08 -1.13
N GLY A 62 -4.92 4.99 -1.58
CA GLY A 62 -4.07 4.85 -2.76
C GLY A 62 -2.61 5.06 -2.41
N SER A 63 -1.70 4.31 -3.04
CA SER A 63 -0.27 4.54 -2.87
C SER A 63 0.51 4.36 -4.15
N THR A 64 1.62 5.07 -4.26
CA THR A 64 2.67 4.81 -5.25
C THR A 64 4.02 4.79 -4.57
N SER A 65 4.91 3.94 -5.05
CA SER A 65 6.28 3.85 -4.54
C SER A 65 7.24 3.56 -5.68
N VAL A 66 8.35 4.28 -5.71
CA VAL A 66 9.43 4.09 -6.68
C VAL A 66 10.76 3.91 -5.97
N THR A 67 11.68 3.17 -6.60
CA THR A 67 13.05 3.03 -6.11
C THR A 67 14.05 3.35 -7.23
N SER A 68 15.22 3.87 -6.87
CA SER A 68 16.32 4.03 -7.82
C SER A 68 16.82 2.68 -8.38
N ASN A 69 16.48 1.58 -7.72
CA ASN A 69 16.76 0.21 -8.15
C ASN A 69 15.74 -0.29 -9.19
N SER A 70 15.10 0.62 -9.94
CA SER A 70 14.20 0.30 -11.06
C SER A 70 12.96 -0.52 -10.64
N SER A 71 12.32 -0.15 -9.54
CA SER A 71 10.99 -0.65 -9.21
C SER A 71 9.99 0.50 -9.08
N ALA A 72 8.76 0.26 -9.54
CA ALA A 72 7.64 1.17 -9.43
C ALA A 72 6.36 0.36 -9.17
N PHE A 73 5.67 0.66 -8.09
CA PHE A 73 4.45 -0.01 -7.66
C PHE A 73 3.38 1.00 -7.29
N GLY A 74 2.13 0.65 -7.59
CA GLY A 74 0.95 1.34 -7.14
C GLY A 74 -0.02 0.38 -6.47
N SER A 75 -0.79 0.86 -5.50
CA SER A 75 -1.87 0.10 -4.89
C SER A 75 -3.10 0.96 -4.68
N ILE A 76 -4.24 0.30 -4.61
CA ILE A 76 -5.50 0.86 -4.14
C ILE A 76 -6.13 -0.14 -3.17
N THR A 77 -6.64 0.38 -2.05
CA THR A 77 -7.33 -0.40 -1.03
C THR A 77 -8.66 0.26 -0.72
N VAL A 78 -9.72 -0.53 -0.69
CA VAL A 78 -11.05 -0.10 -0.26
C VAL A 78 -11.42 -0.88 0.98
N THR A 79 -11.77 -0.18 2.07
CA THR A 79 -12.21 -0.79 3.33
C THR A 79 -13.58 -0.24 3.70
N ALA A 80 -14.51 -1.13 4.03
CA ALA A 80 -15.86 -0.78 4.44
C ALA A 80 -16.28 -1.53 5.72
N PRO A 81 -17.07 -0.91 6.62
CA PRO A 81 -17.74 -1.62 7.69
C PRO A 81 -18.83 -2.52 7.09
N VAL A 82 -18.96 -3.73 7.64
CA VAL A 82 -20.06 -4.65 7.28
C VAL A 82 -21.33 -4.27 8.04
N ALA A 83 -21.16 -3.78 9.26
CA ALA A 83 -22.21 -3.30 10.12
C ALA A 83 -21.66 -2.26 11.10
N GLY A 84 -22.53 -1.37 11.58
CA GLY A 84 -22.16 -0.30 12.51
C GLY A 84 -21.47 0.89 11.84
N SER A 85 -20.99 1.80 12.67
CA SER A 85 -20.24 2.96 12.23
C SER A 85 -18.77 2.59 11.95
N PRO A 86 -18.13 3.19 10.96
CA PRO A 86 -16.69 3.01 10.70
C PRO A 86 -15.82 3.51 11.85
N THR A 87 -16.32 4.39 12.71
CA THR A 87 -15.60 4.93 13.87
C THR A 87 -15.72 4.05 15.12
N GLN A 88 -16.45 2.94 15.05
CA GLN A 88 -16.65 1.99 16.12
C GLN A 88 -15.98 0.64 15.81
N SER A 89 -15.67 -0.11 16.87
CA SER A 89 -15.23 -1.50 16.73
C SER A 89 -16.28 -2.32 15.98
N GLY A 90 -15.83 -3.12 15.01
CA GLY A 90 -16.77 -3.90 14.21
C GLY A 90 -16.13 -4.67 13.07
N PRO A 91 -16.95 -5.50 12.37
CA PRO A 91 -16.50 -6.26 11.22
C PRO A 91 -16.24 -5.35 10.02
N ARG A 92 -15.20 -5.69 9.26
CA ARG A 92 -14.77 -4.96 8.07
C ARG A 92 -14.59 -5.91 6.89
N VAL A 93 -14.82 -5.39 5.68
CA VAL A 93 -14.38 -6.01 4.44
C VAL A 93 -13.34 -5.11 3.78
N ARG A 94 -12.37 -5.75 3.11
CA ARG A 94 -11.29 -5.06 2.42
C ARG A 94 -11.05 -5.68 1.05
N VAL A 95 -10.95 -4.83 0.05
CA VAL A 95 -10.49 -5.19 -1.30
C VAL A 95 -9.21 -4.41 -1.58
N GLU A 96 -8.21 -5.08 -2.11
CA GLU A 96 -6.92 -4.46 -2.43
C GLU A 96 -6.48 -4.89 -3.82
N ALA A 97 -5.93 -3.95 -4.58
CA ALA A 97 -5.27 -4.20 -5.85
C ALA A 97 -3.88 -3.57 -5.84
N ILE A 98 -2.89 -4.31 -6.33
CA ILE A 98 -1.49 -3.88 -6.43
C ILE A 98 -1.03 -4.17 -7.86
N ALA A 99 -0.32 -3.22 -8.48
CA ALA A 99 0.33 -3.44 -9.74
C ALA A 99 1.70 -2.74 -9.76
N GLY A 100 2.66 -3.32 -10.47
CA GLY A 100 3.96 -2.69 -10.57
C GLY A 100 4.95 -3.43 -11.46
N THR A 101 6.12 -2.81 -11.59
CA THR A 101 7.24 -3.33 -12.35
C THR A 101 8.52 -3.26 -11.53
N TYR A 102 9.42 -4.18 -11.81
CA TYR A 102 10.76 -4.20 -11.25
C TYR A 102 11.75 -4.75 -12.27
N SER A 103 13.01 -4.34 -12.19
CA SER A 103 14.03 -4.88 -13.08
C SER A 103 15.26 -5.24 -12.26
N TYR A 104 15.87 -6.37 -12.56
CA TYR A 104 17.05 -6.87 -11.85
C TYR A 104 18.07 -7.51 -12.82
N PRO A 105 19.36 -7.62 -12.45
CA PRO A 105 20.31 -8.43 -13.18
C PRO A 105 19.88 -9.90 -13.13
N GLY A 106 19.74 -10.55 -14.28
CA GLY A 106 19.31 -11.94 -14.35
C GLY A 106 20.22 -12.85 -13.52
N GLN A 107 19.65 -13.80 -12.81
CA GLN A 107 20.41 -14.70 -11.92
C GLN A 107 21.00 -15.88 -12.70
N ALA A 108 20.32 -16.31 -13.77
CA ALA A 108 20.76 -17.41 -14.62
C ALA A 108 20.92 -16.99 -16.10
N VAL A 109 20.73 -15.70 -16.39
CA VAL A 109 20.86 -15.11 -17.72
C VAL A 109 21.72 -13.86 -17.69
N ALA A 110 22.59 -13.66 -18.68
CA ALA A 110 23.51 -12.53 -18.74
C ALA A 110 22.83 -11.24 -19.26
N SER A 111 21.58 -10.99 -18.83
CA SER A 111 20.82 -9.82 -19.26
C SER A 111 19.93 -9.32 -18.13
N ARG A 112 19.51 -8.05 -18.24
CA ARG A 112 18.56 -7.47 -17.29
C ARG A 112 17.16 -8.02 -17.55
N VAL A 113 16.52 -8.50 -16.51
CA VAL A 113 15.15 -9.04 -16.53
C VAL A 113 14.20 -8.00 -15.96
N THR A 114 13.09 -7.76 -16.63
CA THR A 114 12.00 -6.93 -16.13
C THR A 114 10.83 -7.83 -15.73
N GLY A 115 10.37 -7.69 -14.50
CA GLY A 115 9.18 -8.35 -13.98
C GLY A 115 7.99 -7.39 -13.95
N TYR A 116 6.81 -7.95 -14.21
CA TYR A 116 5.51 -7.29 -14.08
C TYR A 116 4.71 -8.06 -13.03
N GLN A 117 4.19 -7.37 -12.04
CA GLN A 117 3.39 -7.95 -10.98
C GLN A 117 2.01 -7.31 -10.95
N GLU A 118 1.00 -8.15 -10.83
CA GLU A 118 -0.37 -7.76 -10.55
C GLU A 118 -0.91 -8.64 -9.42
N GLU A 119 -1.63 -8.04 -8.48
CA GLU A 119 -2.22 -8.75 -7.35
C GLU A 119 -3.57 -8.14 -6.99
N GLY A 120 -4.55 -8.99 -6.71
CA GLY A 120 -5.85 -8.61 -6.17
C GLY A 120 -6.15 -9.44 -4.92
N SER A 121 -6.74 -8.81 -3.90
CA SER A 121 -7.11 -9.47 -2.64
C SER A 121 -8.51 -9.10 -2.21
N VAL A 122 -9.21 -10.06 -1.60
CA VAL A 122 -10.49 -9.85 -0.90
C VAL A 122 -10.36 -10.46 0.49
N MET A 123 -10.61 -9.65 1.52
CA MET A 123 -10.40 -10.04 2.92
C MET A 123 -11.60 -9.60 3.77
N ALA A 124 -11.91 -10.40 4.79
CA ALA A 124 -12.79 -10.02 5.88
C ALA A 124 -11.97 -9.90 7.16
N GLY A 125 -12.42 -9.06 8.06
CA GLY A 125 -11.67 -8.81 9.29
C GLY A 125 -12.50 -8.14 10.37
N TYR A 126 -11.83 -7.79 11.42
CA TYR A 126 -12.40 -7.05 12.53
C TYR A 126 -11.45 -5.93 12.95
N GLU A 127 -12.03 -4.77 13.27
CA GLU A 127 -11.32 -3.60 13.77
C GLU A 127 -11.77 -3.33 15.20
N TRP A 128 -10.79 -3.22 16.11
CA TRP A 128 -10.96 -2.75 17.48
C TRP A 128 -10.55 -1.30 17.55
N VAL A 129 -11.48 -0.44 17.96
CA VAL A 129 -11.26 1.00 18.07
C VAL A 129 -11.31 1.39 19.55
N TRP A 130 -10.26 2.03 20.03
CA TRP A 130 -10.15 2.64 21.35
C TRP A 130 -10.02 4.16 21.18
N ARG A 131 -10.00 4.87 22.28
CA ARG A 131 -9.89 6.32 22.27
C ARG A 131 -8.67 6.84 21.51
N ASP A 132 -7.50 6.29 21.78
CA ASP A 132 -6.22 6.78 21.27
C ASP A 132 -5.47 5.72 20.43
N ALA A 133 -6.16 4.62 20.09
CA ALA A 133 -5.57 3.53 19.31
C ALA A 133 -6.63 2.78 18.53
N ALA A 134 -6.17 2.08 17.50
CA ALA A 134 -6.98 1.11 16.79
C ALA A 134 -6.10 -0.05 16.28
N LEU A 135 -6.70 -1.24 16.22
CA LEU A 135 -6.08 -2.46 15.70
C LEU A 135 -7.08 -3.13 14.76
N ALA A 136 -6.65 -3.51 13.58
CA ALA A 136 -7.47 -4.31 12.68
C ALA A 136 -6.72 -5.55 12.22
N GLY A 137 -7.41 -6.67 12.14
CA GLY A 137 -6.93 -7.93 11.60
C GLY A 137 -7.81 -8.39 10.46
N PHE A 138 -7.21 -8.89 9.38
CA PHE A 138 -7.89 -9.36 8.17
C PHE A 138 -7.36 -10.72 7.74
N ILE A 139 -8.25 -11.53 7.18
CA ILE A 139 -7.93 -12.79 6.52
C ILE A 139 -8.76 -12.92 5.24
N GLY A 140 -8.19 -13.51 4.21
CA GLY A 140 -8.88 -13.72 2.94
C GLY A 140 -8.00 -14.38 1.91
N PHE A 141 -8.30 -14.11 0.66
CA PHE A 141 -7.59 -14.70 -0.48
C PHE A 141 -6.97 -13.59 -1.33
N ASN A 142 -5.83 -13.91 -1.95
CA ASN A 142 -5.24 -13.11 -2.99
C ASN A 142 -4.96 -13.95 -4.23
N ALA A 143 -5.09 -13.32 -5.40
CA ALA A 143 -4.59 -13.82 -6.67
C ALA A 143 -3.43 -12.94 -7.11
N ARG A 144 -2.27 -13.54 -7.40
CA ARG A 144 -1.07 -12.82 -7.83
C ARG A 144 -0.55 -13.41 -9.13
N SER A 145 -0.19 -12.54 -10.08
CA SER A 145 0.44 -12.85 -11.34
C SER A 145 1.79 -12.15 -11.45
N ASN A 146 2.83 -12.90 -11.80
CA ASN A 146 4.16 -12.35 -12.08
C ASN A 146 4.60 -12.84 -13.47
N GLN A 147 4.98 -11.90 -14.33
CA GLN A 147 5.46 -12.16 -15.67
C GLN A 147 6.87 -11.57 -15.82
N LEU A 148 7.77 -12.31 -16.44
CA LEU A 148 9.12 -11.85 -16.73
C LEU A 148 9.27 -11.54 -18.21
N SER A 149 10.03 -10.50 -18.54
CA SER A 149 10.36 -10.13 -19.93
C SER A 149 11.20 -11.20 -20.65
N ILE A 150 11.99 -11.95 -19.88
CA ILE A 150 12.83 -13.05 -20.31
C ILE A 150 12.72 -14.15 -19.25
N VAL A 151 12.70 -15.41 -19.66
CA VAL A 151 12.72 -16.54 -18.72
C VAL A 151 14.05 -16.53 -17.96
N ASP A 152 13.97 -16.43 -16.63
CA ASP A 152 15.12 -16.53 -15.73
C ASP A 152 14.90 -17.73 -14.79
N PRO A 153 15.55 -18.88 -15.04
CA PRO A 153 15.41 -20.07 -14.19
C PRO A 153 15.81 -19.86 -12.72
N GLY A 154 16.58 -18.81 -12.42
CA GLY A 154 16.94 -18.43 -11.06
C GLY A 154 15.83 -17.72 -10.27
N ASN A 155 14.74 -17.34 -10.92
CA ASN A 155 13.61 -16.68 -10.29
C ASN A 155 12.37 -17.61 -10.24
N PRO A 156 12.03 -18.17 -9.06
CA PRO A 156 10.86 -19.06 -8.91
C PRO A 156 9.54 -18.30 -8.84
N VAL A 157 9.56 -16.95 -8.71
CA VAL A 157 8.36 -16.12 -8.57
C VAL A 157 7.81 -15.75 -9.94
N VAL A 158 7.21 -16.72 -10.61
CA VAL A 158 6.68 -16.61 -11.97
C VAL A 158 5.30 -17.28 -12.08
N GLY A 159 4.47 -16.76 -12.95
CA GLY A 159 3.13 -17.28 -13.24
C GLY A 159 2.06 -16.74 -12.31
N THR A 160 0.86 -17.29 -12.43
CA THR A 160 -0.34 -16.87 -11.71
C THR A 160 -0.74 -17.93 -10.68
N GLY A 161 -1.25 -17.48 -9.54
CA GLY A 161 -1.82 -18.39 -8.55
C GLY A 161 -2.54 -17.66 -7.44
N VAL A 162 -3.30 -18.44 -6.68
CA VAL A 162 -4.10 -17.95 -5.54
C VAL A 162 -3.43 -18.40 -4.25
N GLY A 163 -3.53 -17.57 -3.20
CA GLY A 163 -3.04 -17.85 -1.86
C GLY A 163 -3.99 -17.36 -0.78
N LEU A 164 -3.77 -17.81 0.44
CA LEU A 164 -4.34 -17.18 1.63
C LEU A 164 -3.53 -15.91 1.94
N ARG A 165 -4.24 -14.83 2.31
CA ARG A 165 -3.63 -13.58 2.75
C ARG A 165 -4.12 -13.23 4.14
N VAL A 166 -3.20 -12.84 5.00
CA VAL A 166 -3.49 -12.22 6.30
C VAL A 166 -2.89 -10.82 6.33
N ALA A 167 -3.56 -9.89 7.01
CA ALA A 167 -3.04 -8.55 7.21
C ALA A 167 -3.43 -8.02 8.59
N ALA A 168 -2.59 -7.16 9.15
CA ALA A 168 -2.87 -6.47 10.39
C ALA A 168 -2.43 -5.01 10.28
N ASN A 169 -3.22 -4.12 10.89
CA ASN A 169 -2.92 -2.70 11.00
C ASN A 169 -3.02 -2.30 12.47
N PHE A 170 -2.11 -1.46 12.89
CA PHE A 170 -2.11 -0.86 14.22
C PHE A 170 -1.85 0.64 14.10
N TYR A 171 -2.57 1.41 14.88
CA TYR A 171 -2.34 2.84 15.04
C TYR A 171 -2.53 3.22 16.50
N ALA A 172 -1.71 4.13 17.01
CA ALA A 172 -1.90 4.72 18.33
C ALA A 172 -1.30 6.14 18.39
N ASN A 173 -1.91 6.97 19.24
CA ASN A 173 -1.34 8.23 19.71
C ASN A 173 -0.94 8.07 21.19
N PRO A 174 0.29 7.61 21.50
CA PRO A 174 0.74 7.42 22.88
C PRO A 174 0.73 8.71 23.71
N THR A 175 0.84 9.85 23.04
CA THR A 175 0.68 11.18 23.61
C THR A 175 -0.04 12.08 22.62
N ASP A 176 -0.47 13.26 23.03
CA ASP A 176 -1.13 14.25 22.16
C ASP A 176 -0.26 14.70 20.97
N ARG A 177 1.05 14.43 21.01
CA ARG A 177 2.01 14.86 19.96
C ARG A 177 2.75 13.72 19.29
N THR A 178 2.50 12.48 19.65
CA THR A 178 3.20 11.34 19.06
C THR A 178 2.24 10.37 18.42
N MET A 179 2.67 9.75 17.36
CA MET A 179 1.95 8.65 16.72
C MET A 179 2.85 7.45 16.47
N VAL A 180 2.26 6.28 16.51
CA VAL A 180 2.83 5.02 16.08
C VAL A 180 1.87 4.39 15.09
N SER A 181 2.35 3.97 13.92
CA SER A 181 1.56 3.14 13.03
C SER A 181 2.37 1.93 12.57
N ALA A 182 1.70 0.80 12.42
CA ALA A 182 2.28 -0.41 11.90
C ALA A 182 1.30 -1.11 10.96
N TYR A 183 1.82 -1.64 9.87
CA TYR A 183 1.11 -2.50 8.94
C TYR A 183 1.94 -3.74 8.67
N GLY A 184 1.28 -4.90 8.61
CA GLY A 184 1.91 -6.15 8.20
C GLY A 184 0.94 -6.99 7.37
N SER A 185 1.45 -7.65 6.34
CA SER A 185 0.70 -8.65 5.57
C SER A 185 1.59 -9.81 5.15
N TYR A 186 0.96 -10.98 5.00
CA TYR A 186 1.59 -12.18 4.49
C TYR A 186 0.64 -12.91 3.55
N SER A 187 1.17 -13.44 2.47
CA SER A 187 0.46 -14.32 1.54
C SER A 187 1.19 -15.64 1.39
N THR A 188 0.46 -16.74 1.39
CA THR A 188 1.01 -18.07 1.09
C THR A 188 1.45 -18.21 -0.37
N LYS A 189 0.93 -17.36 -1.29
CA LYS A 189 1.42 -17.34 -2.67
C LYS A 189 2.75 -16.65 -2.75
N PHE A 190 3.79 -17.39 -3.12
CA PHE A 190 5.19 -16.98 -3.20
C PHE A 190 5.79 -16.55 -1.85
N ASN A 191 5.20 -16.93 -0.71
CA ASN A 191 5.60 -16.51 0.63
C ASN A 191 5.80 -14.98 0.74
N ALA A 192 4.93 -14.22 0.04
CA ALA A 192 5.05 -12.78 -0.06
C ALA A 192 4.67 -12.09 1.25
N TYR A 193 5.52 -11.21 1.72
CA TYR A 193 5.30 -10.43 2.94
C TYR A 193 5.61 -8.95 2.73
N TYR A 194 4.92 -8.14 3.50
CA TYR A 194 5.16 -6.71 3.62
C TYR A 194 4.94 -6.28 5.05
N SER A 195 5.82 -5.45 5.59
CA SER A 195 5.62 -4.78 6.87
C SER A 195 6.17 -3.37 6.84
N ARG A 196 5.51 -2.48 7.57
CA ARG A 196 5.90 -1.07 7.73
C ARG A 196 5.63 -0.63 9.15
N VAL A 197 6.55 0.17 9.69
CA VAL A 197 6.39 0.86 10.97
C VAL A 197 6.76 2.32 10.78
N ARG A 198 5.95 3.21 11.34
CA ARG A 198 6.18 4.66 11.39
C ARG A 198 6.08 5.14 12.83
N LEU A 199 6.97 6.01 13.21
CA LEU A 199 6.89 6.81 14.44
C LEU A 199 6.82 8.27 14.02
N GLY A 200 5.91 9.05 14.58
CA GLY A 200 5.74 10.45 14.20
C GLY A 200 5.66 11.39 15.40
N TYR A 201 6.22 12.57 15.22
CA TYR A 201 6.03 13.70 16.11
C TYR A 201 5.22 14.79 15.39
N MET A 202 4.20 15.32 16.05
CA MET A 202 3.30 16.33 15.49
C MET A 202 4.03 17.66 15.34
N VAL A 203 4.13 18.15 14.10
CA VAL A 203 4.76 19.43 13.74
C VAL A 203 3.74 20.53 13.41
N ALA A 204 2.55 20.12 13.01
CA ALA A 204 1.37 20.97 12.83
C ALA A 204 0.13 20.15 13.19
N ASP A 205 -1.05 20.77 13.28
CA ASP A 205 -2.28 20.06 13.65
C ASP A 205 -2.56 18.89 12.72
N GLY A 206 -2.52 17.67 13.29
CA GLY A 206 -2.69 16.42 12.57
C GLY A 206 -1.57 16.04 11.58
N VAL A 207 -0.47 16.82 11.51
CA VAL A 207 0.66 16.55 10.62
C VAL A 207 1.85 16.03 11.43
N TYR A 208 2.34 14.85 11.06
CA TYR A 208 3.43 14.16 11.74
C TYR A 208 4.64 13.99 10.83
N ILE A 209 5.82 14.15 11.40
CA ILE A 209 7.11 13.81 10.77
C ILE A 209 7.86 12.81 11.65
N GLY A 210 8.57 11.88 11.03
CA GLY A 210 9.38 10.94 11.79
C GLY A 210 9.98 9.82 10.95
N PRO A 211 10.64 8.84 11.61
CA PRO A 211 11.24 7.71 10.94
C PRO A 211 10.20 6.71 10.43
N GLU A 212 10.58 6.06 9.34
CA GLU A 212 9.85 4.93 8.74
C GLU A 212 10.80 3.77 8.48
N ALA A 213 10.34 2.55 8.74
CA ALA A 213 11.02 1.32 8.36
C ALA A 213 10.05 0.38 7.65
N LEU A 214 10.52 -0.24 6.54
CA LEU A 214 9.76 -1.23 5.78
C LEU A 214 10.60 -2.48 5.55
N PHE A 215 9.93 -3.63 5.56
CA PHE A 215 10.47 -4.94 5.21
C PHE A 215 9.49 -5.62 4.26
N LEU A 216 9.97 -6.02 3.10
CA LEU A 216 9.15 -6.70 2.11
C LEU A 216 9.98 -7.73 1.34
N GLY A 217 9.30 -8.74 0.85
CA GLY A 217 9.93 -9.77 0.07
C GLY A 217 9.00 -10.91 -0.31
N ASP A 218 9.57 -11.88 -1.02
CA ASP A 218 8.95 -13.13 -1.41
C ASP A 218 10.02 -14.23 -1.57
N ASP A 219 9.72 -15.34 -2.22
CA ASP A 219 10.66 -16.46 -2.43
C ASP A 219 11.89 -16.07 -3.27
N PHE A 220 11.85 -14.94 -3.97
CA PHE A 220 12.95 -14.49 -4.83
C PHE A 220 13.71 -13.32 -4.25
N PHE A 221 13.05 -12.24 -3.83
CA PHE A 221 13.71 -11.03 -3.37
C PHE A 221 13.43 -10.71 -1.91
N ARG A 222 14.33 -9.92 -1.30
CA ARG A 222 14.13 -9.35 0.03
C ARG A 222 14.64 -7.92 0.01
N GLN A 223 13.84 -7.03 0.55
CA GLN A 223 14.15 -5.62 0.59
C GLN A 223 13.82 -5.05 1.96
N TYR A 224 14.67 -4.18 2.46
CA TYR A 224 14.36 -3.32 3.60
C TYR A 224 14.62 -1.86 3.23
N ARG A 225 13.82 -0.98 3.81
CA ARG A 225 13.88 0.46 3.60
C ARG A 225 13.88 1.15 4.95
N ILE A 226 14.69 2.22 5.06
CA ILE A 226 14.73 3.09 6.24
C ILE A 226 14.72 4.52 5.73
N GLY A 227 13.81 5.34 6.26
CA GLY A 227 13.66 6.71 5.83
C GLY A 227 12.87 7.55 6.80
N ALA A 228 12.36 8.65 6.30
CA ALA A 228 11.48 9.56 7.00
C ALA A 228 10.15 9.70 6.25
N HIS A 229 9.10 10.00 7.00
CA HIS A 229 7.78 10.30 6.47
C HIS A 229 7.27 11.65 6.95
N LEU A 230 6.39 12.25 6.16
CA LEU A 230 5.50 13.34 6.51
C LEU A 230 4.08 12.84 6.26
N SER A 231 3.26 12.75 7.30
CA SER A 231 1.92 12.17 7.24
C SER A 231 0.86 13.13 7.75
N GLY A 232 -0.37 12.96 7.30
CA GLY A 232 -1.50 13.74 7.80
C GLY A 232 -1.73 15.08 7.10
N VAL A 233 -1.05 15.34 5.99
CA VAL A 233 -1.25 16.59 5.22
C VAL A 233 -2.61 16.53 4.52
N LYS A 234 -3.49 17.48 4.83
CA LYS A 234 -4.87 17.52 4.30
C LYS A 234 -5.00 18.43 3.10
N PHE A 235 -5.63 17.91 2.04
CA PHE A 235 -6.05 18.65 0.86
C PHE A 235 -7.55 18.43 0.64
N GLY A 236 -8.38 19.28 1.23
CA GLY A 236 -9.83 19.03 1.25
C GLY A 236 -10.17 17.71 1.95
N PRO A 237 -10.94 16.82 1.31
CA PRO A 237 -11.30 15.52 1.90
C PRO A 237 -10.17 14.46 1.81
N VAL A 238 -9.07 14.78 1.15
CA VAL A 238 -7.96 13.85 0.94
C VAL A 238 -6.86 14.11 1.95
N GLN A 239 -6.44 13.07 2.64
CA GLN A 239 -5.28 13.06 3.51
C GLN A 239 -4.10 12.41 2.80
N MET A 240 -2.94 13.04 2.83
CA MET A 240 -1.74 12.60 2.12
C MET A 240 -0.58 12.34 3.05
N SER A 241 0.28 11.42 2.62
CA SER A 241 1.58 11.14 3.22
C SER A 241 2.65 11.03 2.14
N LEU A 242 3.85 11.46 2.50
CA LEU A 242 5.06 11.34 1.69
C LEU A 242 6.10 10.59 2.51
N ALA A 243 6.90 9.76 1.87
CA ALA A 243 8.07 9.18 2.51
C ALA A 243 9.23 9.05 1.53
N ALA A 244 10.46 9.12 2.06
CA ALA A 244 11.67 8.91 1.29
C ALA A 244 12.80 8.40 2.19
N GLY A 245 13.75 7.68 1.61
CA GLY A 245 14.88 7.15 2.34
C GLY A 245 15.73 6.20 1.52
N PHE A 246 16.46 5.36 2.25
CA PHE A 246 17.35 4.37 1.68
C PHE A 246 16.64 3.02 1.52
N VAL A 247 17.00 2.32 0.47
CA VAL A 247 16.59 0.95 0.20
C VAL A 247 17.81 0.06 0.06
N GLN A 248 17.73 -1.12 0.66
CA GLN A 248 18.67 -2.21 0.42
C GLN A 248 17.89 -3.41 -0.09
N ASP A 249 18.26 -3.87 -1.27
CA ASP A 249 17.67 -5.01 -1.94
C ASP A 249 18.70 -6.14 -2.06
N ARG A 250 18.27 -7.38 -1.83
CA ARG A 250 19.14 -8.55 -1.92
C ARG A 250 19.72 -8.77 -3.32
N VAL A 251 18.95 -8.45 -4.35
CA VAL A 251 19.29 -8.74 -5.76
C VAL A 251 19.92 -7.53 -6.44
N GLN A 252 19.49 -6.32 -6.08
CA GLN A 252 19.87 -5.08 -6.76
C GLN A 252 20.81 -4.20 -5.94
N GLY A 253 21.03 -4.50 -4.66
CA GLY A 253 21.91 -3.71 -3.77
C GLY A 253 21.23 -2.46 -3.21
N SER A 254 22.03 -1.46 -2.90
CA SER A 254 21.60 -0.22 -2.23
C SER A 254 21.01 0.78 -3.22
N GLY A 255 20.09 1.62 -2.73
CA GLY A 255 19.49 2.70 -3.49
C GLY A 255 18.64 3.62 -2.61
N TYR A 256 17.76 4.38 -3.25
CA TYR A 256 16.82 5.29 -2.60
C TYR A 256 15.40 4.91 -2.98
N TYR A 257 14.44 5.23 -2.10
CA TYR A 257 13.02 5.11 -2.41
C TYR A 257 12.30 6.42 -2.13
N SER A 258 11.16 6.57 -2.77
CA SER A 258 10.13 7.53 -2.38
C SER A 258 8.74 6.92 -2.54
N SER A 259 7.79 7.40 -1.74
CA SER A 259 6.39 6.99 -1.82
C SER A 259 5.46 8.17 -1.56
N ILE A 260 4.30 8.10 -2.19
CA ILE A 260 3.18 9.01 -1.98
C ILE A 260 1.97 8.14 -1.66
N GLU A 261 1.23 8.53 -0.64
CA GLU A 261 0.02 7.86 -0.21
C GLU A 261 -1.09 8.88 -0.05
N ALA A 262 -2.31 8.48 -0.33
CA ALA A 262 -3.50 9.31 -0.19
C ALA A 262 -4.65 8.48 0.34
N ARG A 263 -5.47 9.06 1.20
CA ARG A 263 -6.71 8.49 1.72
C ARG A 263 -7.85 9.47 1.57
N ALA A 264 -9.00 8.95 1.20
CA ALA A 264 -10.27 9.66 1.23
C ALA A 264 -11.37 8.78 1.83
N ASN A 265 -12.26 9.38 2.60
CA ASN A 265 -13.42 8.73 3.19
C ASN A 265 -14.70 9.26 2.50
N PHE A 266 -15.64 8.34 2.17
CA PHE A 266 -16.87 8.59 1.42
C PHE A 266 -18.11 8.03 2.12
#